data_97aeeae13dffb7e639e9d9609a87a905
#
_entry.id   97aeeae13dffb7e639e9d9609a87a905
#
_cell.length_a   1.000
_cell.length_b   1.000
_cell.length_c   1.000
_cell.angle_alpha   90.00
_cell.angle_beta   90.00
_cell.angle_gamma   90.00
#
_symmetry.space_group_name_H-M   'P 1'
#
loop_
_entity.id
_entity.type
_entity.pdbx_description
1 polymer ?
#
loop_
_entity_poly.entity_id
_entity_poly.type
_entity_poly.pdbx_seq_one_letter_code
_entity_poly.pdbx_strand_id
1 'polypeptide(L)'
;PASYVRGFFSQRNKKHVLIIGEGKYQFAFIDGLVKDCRVTVIVSRMLSEDTKLKYINKGVKIIQKYGDMSIETIFKSLDIRKFNDIFLCDESAIANIEYLKSLSEKSSKYSDAGNSAYQQIHVSSADNSMAELIRQYYDNLDTKLFDLDIVDVNKMAVNKMYKEHPVYIANKDDNYDVHIGIIGFGDFGQSSLIQGLNMSVLSADSKICIDVFDKDIDSIIGGFMKNFSVDALEGLKFIKEDIYEGKTEIFPEQKCVSIRFCGGHNAAPQYYRKL
;
A
#
# COMPACT_ATOMS: atom_id res chain seq x y z
N PRO A 1 10.97 36.21 12.74
CA PRO A 1 11.52 35.34 13.82
C PRO A 1 10.41 34.60 14.59
N ALA A 2 9.26 35.24 14.90
CA ALA A 2 8.19 34.62 15.69
C ALA A 2 7.48 33.43 15.04
N SER A 3 7.38 33.39 13.71
CA SER A 3 6.80 32.27 12.96
C SER A 3 7.68 31.02 13.01
N TYR A 4 9.01 31.21 13.03
CA TYR A 4 9.98 30.12 13.12
C TYR A 4 9.94 29.46 14.50
N VAL A 5 9.78 30.25 15.55
CA VAL A 5 9.69 29.75 16.93
C VAL A 5 8.36 29.03 17.17
N ARG A 6 7.23 29.52 16.63
CA ARG A 6 5.94 28.81 16.69
C ARG A 6 5.97 27.46 15.98
N GLY A 7 6.62 27.36 14.81
CA GLY A 7 6.82 26.09 14.10
C GLY A 7 7.61 25.07 14.91
N PHE A 8 8.63 25.54 15.66
CA PHE A 8 9.47 24.67 16.48
C PHE A 8 8.72 24.09 17.69
N PHE A 9 7.86 24.88 18.34
CA PHE A 9 7.07 24.41 19.49
C PHE A 9 5.89 23.51 19.07
N SER A 10 5.28 23.72 17.91
CA SER A 10 4.19 22.86 17.42
C SER A 10 4.68 21.46 17.04
N GLN A 11 5.96 21.27 16.73
CA GLN A 11 6.54 19.98 16.40
C GLN A 11 6.94 19.13 17.62
N ARG A 12 6.99 19.72 18.82
CA ARG A 12 7.52 19.04 20.00
C ARG A 12 6.67 17.86 20.47
N ASN A 13 5.40 17.85 20.15
CA ASN A 13 4.43 16.78 20.51
C ASN A 13 4.04 15.86 19.34
N LYS A 14 4.66 16.02 18.17
CA LYS A 14 4.39 15.16 17.04
C LYS A 14 5.09 13.80 17.19
N LYS A 15 4.38 12.73 16.83
CA LYS A 15 4.97 11.40 16.69
C LYS A 15 6.19 11.46 15.77
N HIS A 16 7.23 10.73 16.12
CA HIS A 16 8.44 10.64 15.32
C HIS A 16 8.42 9.37 14.50
N VAL A 17 8.53 9.49 13.19
CA VAL A 17 8.43 8.39 12.24
C VAL A 17 9.72 8.26 11.46
N LEU A 18 10.19 7.01 11.30
CA LEU A 18 11.32 6.65 10.45
C LEU A 18 10.81 5.92 9.21
N ILE A 19 11.23 6.33 8.03
CA ILE A 19 10.91 5.66 6.77
C ILE A 19 12.21 5.17 6.13
N ILE A 20 12.27 3.89 5.79
CA ILE A 20 13.45 3.23 5.22
C ILE A 20 13.05 2.52 3.92
N GLY A 21 13.91 2.56 2.92
CA GLY A 21 13.71 1.88 1.64
C GLY A 21 13.38 2.82 0.50
N GLU A 22 13.34 2.28 -0.72
CA GLU A 22 13.23 3.04 -1.96
C GLU A 22 12.01 2.66 -2.81
N GLY A 23 11.02 2.07 -2.20
CA GLY A 23 9.79 1.68 -2.87
C GLY A 23 9.04 2.87 -3.47
N LYS A 24 8.30 2.60 -4.53
CA LYS A 24 7.47 3.60 -5.24
C LYS A 24 6.51 4.38 -4.34
N TYR A 25 6.14 3.80 -3.21
CA TYR A 25 5.21 4.40 -2.25
C TYR A 25 5.89 5.28 -1.18
N GLN A 26 7.23 5.27 -1.09
CA GLN A 26 7.97 6.00 -0.05
C GLN A 26 7.56 7.48 0.03
N PHE A 27 7.55 8.16 -1.09
CA PHE A 27 7.20 9.59 -1.12
C PHE A 27 5.73 9.85 -0.83
N ALA A 28 4.84 8.92 -1.19
CA ALA A 28 3.43 9.02 -0.82
C ALA A 28 3.23 8.90 0.69
N PHE A 29 3.96 8.00 1.36
CA PHE A 29 3.97 7.90 2.82
C PHE A 29 4.51 9.18 3.47
N ILE A 30 5.63 9.74 2.96
CA ILE A 30 6.17 11.01 3.47
C ILE A 30 5.13 12.12 3.35
N ASP A 31 4.51 12.28 2.18
CA ASP A 31 3.52 13.33 1.93
C ASP A 31 2.27 13.18 2.80
N GLY A 32 1.87 11.94 3.12
CA GLY A 32 0.77 11.67 4.06
C GLY A 32 1.11 11.99 5.52
N LEU A 33 2.31 11.64 5.96
CA LEU A 33 2.71 11.71 7.37
C LEU A 33 3.26 13.07 7.80
N VAL A 34 3.84 13.85 6.88
CA VAL A 34 4.57 15.08 7.23
C VAL A 34 3.71 16.15 7.89
N LYS A 35 2.39 16.12 7.71
CA LYS A 35 1.46 17.07 8.33
C LYS A 35 1.35 16.84 9.84
N ASP A 36 1.31 15.56 10.25
CA ASP A 36 0.97 15.15 11.61
C ASP A 36 2.17 14.58 12.38
N CYS A 37 3.20 14.14 11.66
CA CYS A 37 4.39 13.49 12.22
C CYS A 37 5.66 14.27 11.93
N ARG A 38 6.70 14.01 12.74
CA ARG A 38 8.08 14.38 12.45
C ARG A 38 8.71 13.23 11.68
N VAL A 39 9.03 13.44 10.40
CA VAL A 39 9.50 12.38 9.51
C VAL A 39 11.01 12.42 9.35
N THR A 40 11.66 11.27 9.55
CA THR A 40 13.04 11.02 9.14
C THR A 40 13.03 9.95 8.07
N VAL A 41 13.73 10.15 6.96
CA VAL A 41 13.80 9.19 5.86
C VAL A 41 15.25 8.77 5.62
N ILE A 42 15.46 7.47 5.39
CA ILE A 42 16.74 6.91 4.92
C ILE A 42 16.56 6.54 3.47
N VAL A 43 17.42 7.07 2.61
CA VAL A 43 17.43 6.77 1.17
C VAL A 43 18.82 6.32 0.74
N SER A 44 18.91 5.30 -0.11
CA SER A 44 20.16 4.80 -0.68
C SER A 44 20.45 5.42 -2.03
N ARG A 45 19.43 5.77 -2.82
CA ARG A 45 19.61 6.44 -4.11
C ARG A 45 19.91 7.93 -3.95
N MET A 46 20.63 8.48 -4.91
CA MET A 46 20.83 9.90 -5.01
C MET A 46 19.50 10.59 -5.37
N LEU A 47 19.01 11.43 -4.50
CA LEU A 47 17.88 12.31 -4.79
C LEU A 47 18.36 13.55 -5.55
N SER A 48 17.53 14.05 -6.47
CA SER A 48 17.78 15.37 -7.08
C SER A 48 17.73 16.47 -6.02
N GLU A 49 18.47 17.54 -6.23
CA GLU A 49 18.50 18.67 -5.28
C GLU A 49 17.10 19.26 -5.08
N ASP A 50 16.30 19.35 -6.15
CA ASP A 50 14.91 19.85 -6.08
C ASP A 50 14.05 18.96 -5.18
N THR A 51 14.19 17.63 -5.29
CA THR A 51 13.48 16.69 -4.43
C THR A 51 13.92 16.83 -2.97
N LYS A 52 15.22 16.93 -2.72
CA LYS A 52 15.74 17.16 -1.38
C LYS A 52 15.19 18.45 -0.78
N LEU A 53 15.29 19.55 -1.50
CA LEU A 53 14.79 20.85 -1.06
C LEU A 53 13.28 20.82 -0.79
N LYS A 54 12.51 20.18 -1.67
CA LYS A 54 11.06 20.01 -1.49
C LYS A 54 10.73 19.38 -0.14
N TYR A 55 11.43 18.30 0.23
CA TYR A 55 11.13 17.59 1.48
C TYR A 55 11.76 18.22 2.71
N ILE A 56 12.95 18.80 2.59
CA ILE A 56 13.57 19.59 3.67
C ILE A 56 12.67 20.77 4.03
N ASN A 57 12.11 21.48 3.05
CA ASN A 57 11.19 22.59 3.28
C ASN A 57 9.87 22.15 3.95
N LYS A 58 9.49 20.87 3.81
CA LYS A 58 8.38 20.26 4.56
C LYS A 58 8.76 19.81 5.97
N GLY A 59 10.04 19.98 6.37
CA GLY A 59 10.55 19.58 7.69
C GLY A 59 10.95 18.12 7.79
N VAL A 60 11.15 17.42 6.66
CA VAL A 60 11.63 16.04 6.63
C VAL A 60 13.15 16.03 6.84
N LYS A 61 13.62 15.18 7.77
CA LYS A 61 15.04 14.90 7.90
C LYS A 61 15.44 13.79 6.95
N ILE A 62 16.34 14.09 6.01
CA ILE A 62 16.84 13.12 5.04
C ILE A 62 18.21 12.62 5.49
N ILE A 63 18.36 11.30 5.57
CA ILE A 63 19.64 10.61 5.81
C ILE A 63 19.95 9.85 4.51
N GLN A 64 20.97 10.31 3.82
CA GLN A 64 21.38 9.68 2.57
C GLN A 64 22.46 8.62 2.85
N LYS A 65 22.26 7.42 2.32
CA LYS A 65 23.27 6.37 2.30
C LYS A 65 24.22 6.66 1.12
N TYR A 66 25.49 6.73 1.38
CA TYR A 66 26.52 6.97 0.36
C TYR A 66 27.32 5.69 0.10
N GLY A 67 27.47 5.33 -1.18
CA GLY A 67 28.31 4.20 -1.60
C GLY A 67 27.94 2.89 -0.90
N ASP A 68 28.96 2.17 -0.46
CA ASP A 68 28.85 0.86 0.19
C ASP A 68 28.50 0.93 1.69
N MET A 69 28.04 2.07 2.17
CA MET A 69 27.64 2.19 3.59
C MET A 69 26.52 1.21 3.87
N SER A 70 26.74 0.27 4.81
CA SER A 70 25.71 -0.67 5.20
C SER A 70 24.60 0.01 6.02
N ILE A 71 23.41 -0.58 6.01
CA ILE A 71 22.29 -0.08 6.80
C ILE A 71 22.59 -0.16 8.31
N GLU A 72 23.35 -1.17 8.73
CA GLU A 72 23.80 -1.30 10.12
C GLU A 72 24.67 -0.12 10.55
N THR A 73 25.51 0.42 9.65
CA THR A 73 26.32 1.60 9.94
C THR A 73 25.45 2.81 10.19
N ILE A 74 24.39 3.00 9.40
CA ILE A 74 23.43 4.08 9.62
C ILE A 74 22.72 3.87 10.95
N PHE A 75 22.26 2.67 11.23
CA PHE A 75 21.57 2.35 12.49
C PHE A 75 22.48 2.49 13.70
N LYS A 76 23.80 2.26 13.60
CA LYS A 76 24.74 2.51 14.72
C LYS A 76 24.68 3.97 15.18
N SER A 77 24.55 4.90 14.26
CA SER A 77 24.50 6.34 14.55
C SER A 77 23.10 6.86 14.92
N LEU A 78 22.05 6.07 14.68
CA LEU A 78 20.66 6.46 14.84
C LEU A 78 20.08 5.86 16.12
N ASP A 79 19.58 6.69 17.02
CA ASP A 79 18.83 6.20 18.19
C ASP A 79 17.40 5.84 17.78
N ILE A 80 17.17 4.55 17.48
CA ILE A 80 15.87 4.04 16.99
C ILE A 80 14.74 4.20 18.02
N ARG A 81 15.04 4.28 19.34
CA ARG A 81 14.07 4.48 20.41
C ARG A 81 13.33 5.82 20.33
N LYS A 82 13.86 6.77 19.56
CA LYS A 82 13.21 8.07 19.32
C LYS A 82 12.05 8.02 18.35
N PHE A 83 11.89 6.89 17.64
CA PHE A 83 10.81 6.71 16.66
C PHE A 83 9.67 5.91 17.28
N ASN A 84 8.46 6.40 17.11
CA ASN A 84 7.25 5.71 17.52
C ASN A 84 6.88 4.61 16.51
N ASP A 85 6.99 4.95 15.24
CA ASP A 85 6.66 4.07 14.12
C ASP A 85 7.83 4.02 13.13
N ILE A 86 8.11 2.84 12.58
CA ILE A 86 9.14 2.62 11.56
C ILE A 86 8.47 2.00 10.34
N PHE A 87 8.62 2.63 9.17
CA PHE A 87 8.09 2.14 7.91
C PHE A 87 9.23 1.60 7.04
N LEU A 88 9.13 0.33 6.66
CA LEU A 88 10.01 -0.32 5.69
C LEU A 88 9.29 -0.36 4.35
N CYS A 89 9.77 0.41 3.38
CA CYS A 89 9.08 0.69 2.13
C CYS A 89 9.88 0.22 0.91
N ASP A 90 10.75 -0.77 1.04
CA ASP A 90 11.48 -1.31 -0.10
C ASP A 90 10.58 -2.22 -0.94
N GLU A 91 10.81 -2.25 -2.26
CA GLU A 91 10.10 -3.14 -3.17
C GLU A 91 10.61 -4.60 -3.07
N SER A 92 11.77 -4.79 -2.47
CA SER A 92 12.36 -6.11 -2.24
C SER A 92 12.02 -6.64 -0.85
N ALA A 93 11.39 -7.83 -0.78
CA ALA A 93 11.18 -8.53 0.49
C ALA A 93 12.50 -8.78 1.22
N ILE A 94 13.56 -9.13 0.49
CA ILE A 94 14.89 -9.41 1.05
C ILE A 94 15.44 -8.16 1.72
N ALA A 95 15.35 -7.00 1.07
CA ALA A 95 15.82 -5.74 1.66
C ALA A 95 15.04 -5.38 2.93
N ASN A 96 13.70 -5.55 2.92
CA ASN A 96 12.89 -5.33 4.11
C ASN A 96 13.24 -6.30 5.25
N ILE A 97 13.55 -7.58 4.94
CA ILE A 97 14.01 -8.56 5.93
C ILE A 97 15.37 -8.17 6.50
N GLU A 98 16.31 -7.69 5.68
CA GLU A 98 17.61 -7.19 6.16
C GLU A 98 17.46 -5.98 7.09
N TYR A 99 16.53 -5.08 6.79
CA TYR A 99 16.21 -3.97 7.68
C TYR A 99 15.59 -4.46 8.99
N LEU A 100 14.66 -5.41 8.95
CA LEU A 100 14.08 -6.02 10.14
C LEU A 100 15.15 -6.69 11.01
N LYS A 101 16.07 -7.44 10.39
CA LYS A 101 17.21 -8.07 11.07
C LYS A 101 18.05 -7.02 11.82
N SER A 102 18.47 -5.98 11.12
CA SER A 102 19.30 -4.91 11.70
C SER A 102 18.59 -4.16 12.82
N LEU A 103 17.25 -3.97 12.69
CA LEU A 103 16.44 -3.37 13.76
C LEU A 103 16.31 -4.29 14.96
N SER A 104 16.10 -5.60 14.76
CA SER A 104 16.02 -6.59 15.83
C SER A 104 17.33 -6.67 16.61
N GLU A 105 18.47 -6.78 15.94
CA GLU A 105 19.80 -6.81 16.57
C GLU A 105 20.10 -5.54 17.36
N LYS A 106 19.59 -4.40 16.93
CA LYS A 106 19.76 -3.15 17.65
C LYS A 106 18.80 -3.05 18.84
N SER A 107 17.57 -3.51 18.70
CA SER A 107 16.59 -3.49 19.77
C SER A 107 16.96 -4.42 20.90
N SER A 108 17.57 -5.59 20.62
CA SER A 108 18.03 -6.53 21.66
C SER A 108 19.07 -5.88 22.58
N LYS A 109 19.98 -5.07 22.04
CA LYS A 109 20.98 -4.34 22.84
C LYS A 109 20.37 -3.28 23.78
N TYR A 110 19.13 -2.85 23.53
CA TYR A 110 18.43 -1.91 24.40
C TYR A 110 17.58 -2.61 25.45
N SER A 111 17.07 -3.80 25.18
CA SER A 111 16.29 -4.58 26.16
C SER A 111 17.11 -4.98 27.35
N ASP A 112 18.39 -5.31 27.15
CA ASP A 112 19.33 -5.63 28.21
C ASP A 112 19.57 -4.44 29.16
N ALA A 113 19.27 -3.21 28.73
CA ALA A 113 19.37 -1.99 29.52
C ALA A 113 18.08 -1.59 30.25
N GLY A 114 17.04 -2.43 30.24
CA GLY A 114 15.76 -2.21 30.96
C GLY A 114 14.85 -1.13 30.35
N ASN A 115 15.17 -0.61 29.16
CA ASN A 115 14.43 0.45 28.48
C ASN A 115 13.80 -0.08 27.17
N SER A 116 12.80 -0.95 27.26
CA SER A 116 12.03 -1.37 26.07
C SER A 116 11.00 -0.30 25.68
N ALA A 117 11.39 0.60 24.79
CA ALA A 117 10.37 1.35 24.02
C ALA A 117 9.79 0.39 23.00
N TYR A 118 8.54 0.01 23.18
CA TYR A 118 7.80 -0.83 22.23
C TYR A 118 7.59 -0.04 20.94
N GLN A 119 8.10 -0.54 19.83
CA GLN A 119 8.02 0.13 18.53
C GLN A 119 7.08 -0.65 17.62
N GLN A 120 6.35 0.08 16.79
CA GLN A 120 5.57 -0.52 15.73
C GLN A 120 6.33 -0.41 14.41
N ILE A 121 6.55 -1.55 13.75
CA ILE A 121 7.20 -1.61 12.45
C ILE A 121 6.17 -1.97 11.41
N HIS A 122 6.01 -1.09 10.43
CA HIS A 122 5.13 -1.28 9.28
C HIS A 122 5.97 -1.65 8.07
N VAL A 123 5.68 -2.77 7.44
CA VAL A 123 6.38 -3.20 6.22
C VAL A 123 5.41 -3.15 5.05
N SER A 124 5.72 -2.34 4.05
CA SER A 124 4.93 -2.34 2.82
C SER A 124 5.16 -3.64 2.05
N SER A 125 4.08 -4.27 1.66
CA SER A 125 4.10 -5.43 0.77
C SER A 125 3.41 -5.10 -0.54
N ALA A 126 4.01 -5.53 -1.65
CA ALA A 126 3.42 -5.40 -2.97
C ALA A 126 2.51 -6.60 -3.30
N ASP A 127 2.77 -7.76 -2.72
CA ASP A 127 2.05 -9.01 -2.96
C ASP A 127 2.01 -9.93 -1.73
N ASN A 128 1.18 -10.95 -1.80
CA ASN A 128 1.00 -11.92 -0.72
C ASN A 128 2.25 -12.78 -0.46
N SER A 129 3.02 -13.11 -1.50
CA SER A 129 4.23 -13.94 -1.35
C SER A 129 5.30 -13.20 -0.56
N MET A 130 5.47 -11.91 -0.86
CA MET A 130 6.36 -11.01 -0.12
C MET A 130 5.91 -10.87 1.35
N ALA A 131 4.61 -10.65 1.57
CA ALA A 131 4.04 -10.55 2.90
C ALA A 131 4.30 -11.83 3.72
N GLU A 132 4.12 -12.99 3.11
CA GLU A 132 4.33 -14.28 3.76
C GLU A 132 5.80 -14.52 4.13
N LEU A 133 6.75 -14.21 3.25
CA LEU A 133 8.18 -14.30 3.55
C LEU A 133 8.57 -13.42 4.73
N ILE A 134 8.07 -12.19 4.79
CA ILE A 134 8.34 -11.26 5.88
C ILE A 134 7.74 -11.79 7.19
N ARG A 135 6.51 -12.33 7.13
CA ARG A 135 5.83 -12.91 8.30
C ARG A 135 6.58 -14.12 8.84
N GLN A 136 6.98 -15.06 7.96
CA GLN A 136 7.76 -16.24 8.35
C GLN A 136 9.09 -15.86 8.98
N TYR A 137 9.77 -14.84 8.45
CA TYR A 137 10.99 -14.33 9.07
C TYR A 137 10.72 -13.78 10.48
N TYR A 138 9.69 -12.96 10.63
CA TYR A 138 9.33 -12.36 11.92
C TYR A 138 8.93 -13.42 12.96
N ASP A 139 8.17 -14.43 12.54
CA ASP A 139 7.71 -15.49 13.46
C ASP A 139 8.85 -16.36 13.96
N ASN A 140 9.94 -16.47 13.22
CA ASN A 140 11.16 -17.18 13.59
C ASN A 140 12.14 -16.33 14.42
N LEU A 141 11.83 -15.08 14.74
CA LEU A 141 12.67 -14.29 15.66
C LEU A 141 12.50 -14.78 17.09
N ASP A 142 13.61 -15.06 17.76
CA ASP A 142 13.64 -15.54 19.15
C ASP A 142 13.03 -14.53 20.14
N THR A 143 13.20 -13.24 19.86
CA THR A 143 12.69 -12.16 20.70
C THR A 143 11.89 -11.17 19.85
N LYS A 144 10.60 -11.01 20.17
CA LYS A 144 9.72 -10.01 19.54
C LYS A 144 9.79 -8.71 20.33
N LEU A 145 10.71 -7.85 19.94
CA LEU A 145 10.95 -6.55 20.59
C LEU A 145 10.14 -5.41 19.97
N PHE A 146 9.35 -5.71 18.95
CA PHE A 146 8.47 -4.78 18.24
C PHE A 146 7.26 -5.53 17.69
N ASP A 147 6.18 -4.80 17.45
CA ASP A 147 5.04 -5.31 16.68
C ASP A 147 5.29 -5.13 15.20
N LEU A 148 4.98 -6.16 14.42
CA LEU A 148 5.03 -6.12 12.96
C LEU A 148 3.63 -5.97 12.38
N ASP A 149 3.44 -4.94 11.56
CA ASP A 149 2.27 -4.72 10.73
C ASP A 149 2.66 -4.78 9.25
N ILE A 150 2.09 -5.72 8.51
CA ILE A 150 2.35 -5.84 7.07
C ILE A 150 1.25 -5.10 6.32
N VAL A 151 1.65 -4.00 5.70
CA VAL A 151 0.76 -3.08 4.99
C VAL A 151 0.65 -3.49 3.53
N ASP A 152 -0.46 -4.10 3.16
CA ASP A 152 -0.84 -4.31 1.76
C ASP A 152 -1.35 -3.00 1.17
N VAL A 153 -0.47 -2.35 0.40
CA VAL A 153 -0.76 -1.03 -0.18
C VAL A 153 -1.87 -1.10 -1.22
N ASN A 154 -1.95 -2.19 -1.98
CA ASN A 154 -3.00 -2.38 -2.98
C ASN A 154 -4.36 -2.52 -2.31
N LYS A 155 -4.45 -3.35 -1.28
CA LYS A 155 -5.67 -3.53 -0.49
C LYS A 155 -6.11 -2.24 0.20
N MET A 156 -5.17 -1.47 0.76
CA MET A 156 -5.49 -0.17 1.36
C MET A 156 -6.03 0.82 0.34
N ALA A 157 -5.40 0.92 -0.83
CA ALA A 157 -5.83 1.80 -1.90
C ALA A 157 -7.22 1.41 -2.41
N VAL A 158 -7.46 0.12 -2.61
CA VAL A 158 -8.75 -0.43 -3.02
C VAL A 158 -9.83 -0.17 -1.97
N ASN A 159 -9.56 -0.42 -0.69
CA ASN A 159 -10.51 -0.15 0.39
C ASN A 159 -10.88 1.34 0.45
N LYS A 160 -9.90 2.22 0.31
CA LYS A 160 -10.15 3.67 0.24
C LYS A 160 -11.02 4.02 -0.96
N MET A 161 -10.70 3.48 -2.12
CA MET A 161 -11.44 3.70 -3.36
C MET A 161 -12.92 3.29 -3.21
N TYR A 162 -13.20 2.08 -2.72
CA TYR A 162 -14.58 1.62 -2.51
C TYR A 162 -15.30 2.39 -1.41
N LYS A 163 -14.58 2.92 -0.42
CA LYS A 163 -15.15 3.79 0.61
C LYS A 163 -15.56 5.15 0.05
N GLU A 164 -14.73 5.73 -0.81
CA GLU A 164 -15.00 7.03 -1.44
C GLU A 164 -16.01 6.92 -2.60
N HIS A 165 -16.04 5.76 -3.26
CA HIS A 165 -16.91 5.46 -4.40
C HIS A 165 -17.62 4.12 -4.18
N PRO A 166 -18.58 4.05 -3.25
CA PRO A 166 -19.29 2.81 -2.97
C PRO A 166 -20.05 2.33 -4.21
N VAL A 167 -20.02 1.03 -4.45
CA VAL A 167 -20.73 0.39 -5.60
C VAL A 167 -22.24 0.45 -5.45
N TYR A 168 -22.72 0.48 -4.21
CA TYR A 168 -24.13 0.72 -3.95
C TYR A 168 -24.41 2.21 -3.87
N ILE A 169 -25.39 2.66 -4.59
CA ILE A 169 -26.02 3.95 -4.31
C ILE A 169 -27.30 3.57 -3.58
N ALA A 170 -27.50 4.15 -2.40
CA ALA A 170 -28.78 4.04 -1.71
C ALA A 170 -29.86 4.66 -2.63
N ASN A 171 -30.40 3.85 -3.51
CA ASN A 171 -31.50 4.23 -4.37
C ASN A 171 -32.78 3.80 -3.68
N LYS A 172 -33.79 4.65 -3.76
CA LYS A 172 -35.10 4.36 -3.19
C LYS A 172 -35.86 3.26 -3.92
N ASP A 173 -35.38 2.87 -5.10
CA ASP A 173 -35.95 1.80 -5.92
C ASP A 173 -35.06 0.57 -5.78
N ASP A 174 -35.50 -0.44 -5.06
CA ASP A 174 -34.76 -1.59 -4.53
C ASP A 174 -34.26 -2.63 -5.56
N ASN A 175 -34.33 -2.36 -6.85
CA ASN A 175 -33.95 -3.32 -7.89
C ASN A 175 -33.01 -2.68 -8.93
N TYR A 176 -31.73 -2.72 -8.67
CA TYR A 176 -30.73 -2.42 -9.71
C TYR A 176 -29.58 -3.43 -9.68
N ASP A 177 -29.14 -3.81 -10.87
CA ASP A 177 -27.95 -4.61 -11.04
C ASP A 177 -26.71 -3.72 -10.98
N VAL A 178 -25.69 -4.16 -10.25
CA VAL A 178 -24.41 -3.47 -10.18
C VAL A 178 -23.44 -4.11 -11.17
N HIS A 179 -22.91 -3.31 -12.07
CA HIS A 179 -21.84 -3.75 -12.97
C HIS A 179 -20.52 -3.11 -12.59
N ILE A 180 -19.50 -3.95 -12.37
CA ILE A 180 -18.13 -3.54 -12.08
C ILE A 180 -17.24 -3.99 -13.23
N GLY A 181 -16.57 -3.06 -13.89
CA GLY A 181 -15.53 -3.37 -14.87
C GLY A 181 -14.15 -3.17 -14.25
N ILE A 182 -13.34 -4.20 -14.26
CA ILE A 182 -11.94 -4.14 -13.81
C ILE A 182 -11.04 -4.24 -15.02
N ILE A 183 -10.23 -3.22 -15.26
CA ILE A 183 -9.28 -3.16 -16.37
C ILE A 183 -7.88 -3.35 -15.83
N GLY A 184 -7.22 -4.44 -16.24
CA GLY A 184 -5.95 -4.91 -15.69
C GLY A 184 -6.15 -5.83 -14.48
N PHE A 185 -5.59 -7.05 -14.55
CA PHE A 185 -5.73 -8.07 -13.49
C PHE A 185 -4.42 -8.35 -12.75
N GLY A 186 -3.53 -7.34 -12.68
CA GLY A 186 -2.41 -7.35 -11.74
C GLY A 186 -2.88 -7.26 -10.29
N ASP A 187 -1.95 -7.09 -9.34
CA ASP A 187 -2.23 -7.11 -7.89
C ASP A 187 -3.35 -6.16 -7.45
N PHE A 188 -3.39 -4.96 -8.04
CA PHE A 188 -4.45 -4.00 -7.76
C PHE A 188 -5.82 -4.46 -8.29
N GLY A 189 -5.86 -5.01 -9.52
CA GLY A 189 -7.07 -5.57 -10.13
C GLY A 189 -7.61 -6.76 -9.34
N GLN A 190 -6.74 -7.66 -8.91
CA GLN A 190 -7.09 -8.80 -8.05
C GLN A 190 -7.65 -8.34 -6.70
N SER A 191 -6.99 -7.37 -6.06
CA SER A 191 -7.50 -6.77 -4.82
C SER A 191 -8.85 -6.09 -5.03
N SER A 192 -9.05 -5.44 -6.18
CA SER A 192 -10.31 -4.79 -6.54
C SER A 192 -11.44 -5.81 -6.75
N LEU A 193 -11.14 -6.93 -7.39
CA LEU A 193 -12.10 -8.03 -7.55
C LEU A 193 -12.54 -8.59 -6.20
N ILE A 194 -11.56 -8.92 -5.33
CA ILE A 194 -11.86 -9.45 -3.98
C ILE A 194 -12.74 -8.48 -3.19
N GLN A 195 -12.40 -7.19 -3.22
CA GLN A 195 -13.19 -6.18 -2.51
C GLN A 195 -14.58 -6.01 -3.13
N GLY A 196 -14.70 -6.03 -4.46
CA GLY A 196 -15.98 -6.00 -5.16
C GLY A 196 -16.88 -7.16 -4.76
N LEU A 197 -16.32 -8.37 -4.71
CA LEU A 197 -17.02 -9.57 -4.25
C LEU A 197 -17.45 -9.47 -2.78
N ASN A 198 -16.58 -8.98 -1.91
CA ASN A 198 -16.91 -8.79 -0.49
C ASN A 198 -18.05 -7.78 -0.27
N MET A 199 -18.18 -6.81 -1.17
CA MET A 199 -19.25 -5.81 -1.13
C MET A 199 -20.51 -6.25 -1.87
N SER A 200 -20.51 -7.43 -2.51
CA SER A 200 -21.62 -7.93 -3.33
C SER A 200 -22.84 -8.41 -2.54
N VAL A 201 -22.74 -8.51 -1.23
CA VAL A 201 -23.84 -8.93 -0.36
C VAL A 201 -24.72 -7.71 -0.03
N LEU A 202 -25.41 -7.17 -1.03
CA LEU A 202 -26.18 -5.92 -0.87
C LEU A 202 -27.67 -6.19 -0.57
N SER A 203 -28.29 -7.14 -1.26
CA SER A 203 -29.65 -7.63 -0.99
C SER A 203 -29.84 -8.99 -1.66
N ALA A 204 -30.91 -9.72 -1.27
CA ALA A 204 -31.23 -11.01 -1.85
C ALA A 204 -31.62 -10.92 -3.35
N ASP A 205 -32.03 -9.75 -3.81
CA ASP A 205 -32.60 -9.54 -5.16
C ASP A 205 -31.63 -8.75 -6.08
N SER A 206 -30.52 -8.23 -5.58
CA SER A 206 -29.55 -7.47 -6.39
C SER A 206 -28.49 -8.39 -6.98
N LYS A 207 -28.30 -8.31 -8.30
CA LYS A 207 -27.22 -9.02 -9.01
C LYS A 207 -26.01 -8.13 -9.17
N ILE A 208 -24.83 -8.71 -8.91
CA ILE A 208 -23.56 -8.08 -9.24
C ILE A 208 -22.94 -8.81 -10.42
N CYS A 209 -22.63 -8.05 -11.45
CA CYS A 209 -21.86 -8.52 -12.60
C CYS A 209 -20.48 -7.88 -12.54
N ILE A 210 -19.42 -8.70 -12.61
CA ILE A 210 -18.04 -8.22 -12.62
C ILE A 210 -17.36 -8.72 -13.89
N ASP A 211 -16.94 -7.80 -14.73
CA ASP A 211 -16.18 -8.09 -15.93
C ASP A 211 -14.74 -7.67 -15.74
N VAL A 212 -13.81 -8.64 -15.83
CA VAL A 212 -12.36 -8.44 -15.65
C VAL A 212 -11.69 -8.53 -17.01
N PHE A 213 -11.03 -7.48 -17.42
CA PHE A 213 -10.35 -7.37 -18.70
C PHE A 213 -8.84 -7.33 -18.50
N ASP A 214 -8.12 -8.24 -19.14
CA ASP A 214 -6.64 -8.20 -19.19
C ASP A 214 -6.16 -8.95 -20.43
N LYS A 215 -5.11 -8.43 -21.08
CA LYS A 215 -4.52 -9.08 -22.26
C LYS A 215 -3.85 -10.42 -21.92
N ASP A 216 -3.30 -10.50 -20.71
CA ASP A 216 -2.54 -11.67 -20.22
C ASP A 216 -3.36 -12.51 -19.23
N ILE A 217 -4.69 -12.40 -19.24
CA ILE A 217 -5.60 -13.02 -18.26
C ILE A 217 -5.37 -14.51 -18.09
N ASP A 218 -5.14 -15.25 -19.20
CA ASP A 218 -4.93 -16.71 -19.17
C ASP A 218 -3.72 -17.13 -18.33
N SER A 219 -2.71 -16.29 -18.26
CA SER A 219 -1.49 -16.57 -17.48
C SER A 219 -1.67 -16.26 -15.99
N ILE A 220 -2.56 -15.34 -15.66
CA ILE A 220 -2.73 -14.80 -14.30
C ILE A 220 -3.83 -15.56 -13.55
N ILE A 221 -4.93 -15.90 -14.24
CA ILE A 221 -6.13 -16.47 -13.63
C ILE A 221 -5.87 -17.80 -12.90
N GLY A 222 -4.99 -18.65 -13.44
CA GLY A 222 -4.65 -19.92 -12.83
C GLY A 222 -4.00 -19.80 -11.44
N GLY A 223 -3.16 -18.79 -11.24
CA GLY A 223 -2.57 -18.47 -9.94
C GLY A 223 -3.59 -17.88 -8.97
N PHE A 224 -4.43 -16.99 -9.46
CA PHE A 224 -5.50 -16.39 -8.67
C PHE A 224 -6.50 -17.43 -8.17
N MET A 225 -7.01 -18.31 -9.04
CA MET A 225 -8.00 -19.34 -8.70
C MET A 225 -7.48 -20.38 -7.70
N LYS A 226 -6.17 -20.63 -7.63
CA LYS A 226 -5.58 -21.50 -6.61
C LYS A 226 -5.71 -20.93 -5.19
N ASN A 227 -5.68 -19.61 -5.09
CA ASN A 227 -5.72 -18.92 -3.80
C ASN A 227 -7.13 -18.51 -3.39
N PHE A 228 -8.04 -18.41 -4.34
CA PHE A 228 -9.42 -17.97 -4.12
C PHE A 228 -10.37 -18.93 -4.83
N SER A 229 -11.20 -19.67 -4.06
CA SER A 229 -12.25 -20.53 -4.60
C SER A 229 -13.40 -19.69 -5.17
N VAL A 230 -13.20 -19.21 -6.39
CA VAL A 230 -14.18 -18.33 -7.09
C VAL A 230 -14.97 -19.14 -8.14
N ASP A 231 -14.91 -20.45 -8.09
CA ASP A 231 -15.28 -21.40 -9.16
C ASP A 231 -16.73 -21.36 -9.63
N ALA A 232 -17.60 -20.56 -9.00
CA ALA A 232 -19.04 -20.57 -9.34
C ALA A 232 -19.76 -19.25 -9.07
N LEU A 233 -19.11 -18.09 -9.19
CA LEU A 233 -19.82 -16.83 -9.02
C LEU A 233 -20.57 -16.50 -10.31
N GLU A 234 -21.88 -16.70 -10.30
CA GLU A 234 -22.78 -16.20 -11.34
C GLU A 234 -22.57 -14.68 -11.49
N GLY A 235 -22.21 -14.24 -12.69
CA GLY A 235 -21.95 -12.83 -12.98
C GLY A 235 -20.49 -12.39 -13.00
N LEU A 236 -19.51 -13.29 -12.71
CA LEU A 236 -18.08 -12.99 -12.89
C LEU A 236 -17.59 -13.49 -14.25
N LYS A 237 -16.97 -12.61 -15.03
CA LYS A 237 -16.37 -12.95 -16.33
C LYS A 237 -14.94 -12.47 -16.42
N PHE A 238 -14.07 -13.31 -16.95
CA PHE A 238 -12.70 -12.96 -17.30
C PHE A 238 -12.59 -12.87 -18.82
N ILE A 239 -12.13 -11.73 -19.32
CA ILE A 239 -12.14 -11.38 -20.73
C ILE A 239 -10.71 -11.06 -21.16
N LYS A 240 -10.21 -11.85 -22.13
CA LYS A 240 -8.88 -11.62 -22.72
C LYS A 240 -8.98 -10.52 -23.75
N GLU A 241 -8.63 -9.30 -23.35
CA GLU A 241 -8.69 -8.15 -24.24
C GLU A 241 -7.72 -7.07 -23.81
N ASP A 242 -7.06 -6.45 -24.79
CA ASP A 242 -6.33 -5.20 -24.59
C ASP A 242 -7.26 -4.02 -24.89
N ILE A 243 -7.81 -3.44 -23.84
CA ILE A 243 -8.78 -2.34 -23.96
C ILE A 243 -8.14 -1.08 -24.57
N TYR A 244 -6.82 -0.92 -24.49
CA TYR A 244 -6.13 0.22 -25.08
C TYR A 244 -6.04 0.12 -26.61
N GLU A 245 -6.13 -1.10 -27.16
CA GLU A 245 -6.12 -1.35 -28.59
C GLU A 245 -7.53 -1.66 -29.16
N GLY A 246 -8.49 -1.97 -28.29
CA GLY A 246 -9.81 -2.44 -28.67
C GLY A 246 -10.85 -1.33 -28.91
N LYS A 247 -11.76 -1.61 -29.84
CA LYS A 247 -12.95 -0.79 -30.10
C LYS A 247 -14.15 -1.23 -29.25
N THR A 248 -13.91 -1.83 -28.09
CA THR A 248 -14.95 -2.52 -27.34
C THR A 248 -15.85 -1.55 -26.62
N GLU A 249 -17.16 -1.64 -26.89
CA GLU A 249 -18.18 -1.06 -26.02
C GLU A 249 -18.22 -1.86 -24.72
N ILE A 250 -17.48 -1.37 -23.71
CA ILE A 250 -17.27 -2.09 -22.45
C ILE A 250 -18.57 -2.28 -21.65
N PHE A 251 -19.59 -1.45 -21.91
CA PHE A 251 -20.87 -1.54 -21.20
C PHE A 251 -22.07 -1.36 -22.14
N PRO A 252 -23.01 -2.30 -22.17
CA PRO A 252 -24.28 -2.09 -22.84
C PRO A 252 -25.08 -0.96 -22.17
N GLU A 253 -25.96 -0.30 -22.91
CA GLU A 253 -26.75 0.89 -22.47
C GLU A 253 -27.76 0.62 -21.33
N GLN A 254 -27.62 -0.43 -20.57
CA GLN A 254 -28.54 -0.73 -19.46
C GLN A 254 -28.25 0.16 -18.25
N LYS A 255 -29.29 0.48 -17.46
CA LYS A 255 -29.28 1.32 -16.25
C LYS A 255 -28.40 0.73 -15.14
N CYS A 256 -27.09 0.76 -15.32
CA CYS A 256 -26.14 0.20 -14.37
C CYS A 256 -25.17 1.28 -13.88
N VAL A 257 -24.91 1.29 -12.60
CA VAL A 257 -23.78 2.07 -12.06
C VAL A 257 -22.52 1.31 -12.40
N SER A 258 -21.75 1.80 -13.37
CA SER A 258 -20.48 1.18 -13.73
C SER A 258 -19.33 1.95 -13.13
N ILE A 259 -18.46 1.24 -12.42
CA ILE A 259 -17.20 1.77 -11.91
C ILE A 259 -16.08 1.12 -12.72
N ARG A 260 -15.26 1.94 -13.37
CA ARG A 260 -14.12 1.48 -14.15
C ARG A 260 -12.83 1.71 -13.39
N PHE A 261 -11.98 0.70 -13.32
CA PHE A 261 -10.65 0.80 -12.76
C PHE A 261 -9.64 0.48 -13.85
N CYS A 262 -8.69 1.36 -14.07
CA CYS A 262 -7.58 1.11 -14.98
C CYS A 262 -6.32 0.91 -14.13
N GLY A 263 -5.83 -0.32 -14.07
CA GLY A 263 -4.55 -0.67 -13.45
C GLY A 263 -3.58 -1.14 -14.51
N GLY A 264 -2.68 -0.26 -14.98
CA GLY A 264 -1.52 -0.65 -15.76
C GLY A 264 -0.26 -0.35 -14.97
N HIS A 265 0.83 -1.04 -15.26
CA HIS A 265 2.12 -0.94 -14.55
C HIS A 265 2.66 0.50 -14.33
N ASN A 266 2.09 1.53 -14.98
CA ASN A 266 2.55 2.91 -14.88
C ASN A 266 1.43 3.97 -14.87
N ALA A 267 0.16 3.61 -14.76
CA ALA A 267 -0.93 4.57 -14.78
C ALA A 267 -1.55 4.74 -13.38
N ALA A 268 -1.71 5.99 -12.96
CA ALA A 268 -2.52 6.30 -11.80
C ALA A 268 -3.97 5.81 -12.03
N PRO A 269 -4.65 5.24 -11.03
CA PRO A 269 -6.02 4.76 -11.19
C PRO A 269 -6.93 5.90 -11.63
N GLN A 270 -7.62 5.71 -12.74
CA GLN A 270 -8.61 6.65 -13.25
C GLN A 270 -10.00 6.08 -13.03
N TYR A 271 -10.91 6.91 -12.52
CA TYR A 271 -12.29 6.53 -12.29
C TYR A 271 -13.19 7.13 -13.36
N TYR A 272 -14.10 6.33 -13.84
CA TYR A 272 -15.20 6.83 -14.66
C TYR A 272 -16.52 6.34 -14.04
N ARG A 273 -17.38 7.31 -13.73
CA ARG A 273 -18.76 7.06 -13.31
C ARG A 273 -19.68 7.51 -14.43
N LYS A 274 -20.50 6.60 -14.94
CA LYS A 274 -21.63 6.94 -15.80
C LYS A 274 -22.89 6.72 -14.95
N LEU A 275 -23.65 7.76 -14.73
CA LEU A 275 -24.97 7.72 -14.11
C LEU A 275 -26.01 7.44 -15.18
#